data_da33d547814a20f46bf39df4adbfa1e4
#
_entry.id   da33d547814a20f46bf39df4adbfa1e4
#
_cell.length_a   1.000
_cell.length_b   1.000
_cell.length_c   1.000
_cell.angle_alpha   90.00
_cell.angle_beta   90.00
_cell.angle_gamma   90.00
#
_symmetry.space_group_name_H-M   'P 1'
#
loop_
_entity.id
_entity.type
_entity.pdbx_description
1 polymer ?
#
loop_
_entity_poly.entity_id
_entity_poly.type
_entity_poly.pdbx_seq_one_letter_code
_entity_poly.pdbx_strand_id
1 'polypeptide(L)'
;MGNDGSDHGGEESASEHHLDSTDPDCARKGVGTDHGTDDSSGASHDAPAAEGERRDRIAVHPRRGPHNSLHRWYRIRNPVRVAINYAVILLCRVSPSLRLKRALFRRLGMTVGSGVAWGLESTPDVFWPDRITVEDDAIIGYDATILCHEFLCDEYRTGDVVIREGAMIGAGAVVLPGVEVGEGARVAANSLVDEDVSPHTTVAGVPAAVTDDGNE
;
A
#
# COMPACT_ATOMS: atom_id res chain seq x y z
N MET A 1 -50.09 10.64 -61.96
CA MET A 1 -50.62 10.88 -60.60
C MET A 1 -49.46 10.59 -59.68
N GLY A 2 -48.64 11.54 -59.31
CA GLY A 2 -48.90 12.68 -58.49
C GLY A 2 -48.54 12.26 -57.06
N ASN A 3 -47.52 12.66 -56.53
CA ASN A 3 -47.21 13.80 -55.68
C ASN A 3 -45.88 13.45 -54.91
N ASP A 4 -44.78 14.11 -55.02
CA ASP A 4 -44.38 15.39 -54.45
C ASP A 4 -44.31 15.40 -52.91
N GLY A 5 -43.16 15.79 -52.39
CA GLY A 5 -43.07 16.25 -51.04
C GLY A 5 -41.70 16.08 -50.35
N SER A 6 -40.72 16.97 -50.69
CA SER A 6 -39.83 17.75 -49.85
C SER A 6 -39.17 17.05 -48.63
N ASP A 7 -37.88 16.81 -48.67
CA ASP A 7 -36.80 17.70 -48.26
C ASP A 7 -36.95 18.38 -46.88
N HIS A 8 -36.13 17.95 -45.92
CA HIS A 8 -35.53 18.81 -44.92
C HIS A 8 -34.27 18.14 -44.38
N GLY A 9 -33.15 18.71 -44.81
CA GLY A 9 -31.86 18.48 -44.19
C GLY A 9 -31.80 18.96 -42.74
N GLY A 10 -31.13 18.25 -41.96
CA GLY A 10 -30.69 18.60 -40.62
C GLY A 10 -29.25 18.16 -40.47
N GLU A 11 -28.32 19.05 -40.84
CA GLU A 11 -26.92 18.94 -40.49
C GLU A 11 -26.80 19.11 -38.98
N GLU A 12 -26.59 18.01 -38.27
CA GLU A 12 -26.18 18.04 -36.87
C GLU A 12 -24.65 18.07 -36.83
N SER A 13 -24.12 19.28 -36.64
CA SER A 13 -22.70 19.54 -36.42
C SER A 13 -22.26 18.86 -35.14
N ALA A 14 -21.43 17.82 -35.29
CA ALA A 14 -20.67 17.25 -34.18
C ALA A 14 -19.65 18.28 -33.69
N SER A 15 -19.94 18.95 -32.59
CA SER A 15 -18.98 19.72 -31.84
C SER A 15 -18.00 18.78 -31.16
N GLU A 16 -16.79 18.68 -31.70
CA GLU A 16 -15.66 18.08 -31.04
C GLU A 16 -15.38 18.88 -29.75
N HIS A 17 -15.80 18.34 -28.61
CA HIS A 17 -15.31 18.75 -27.30
C HIS A 17 -13.86 18.32 -27.16
N HIS A 18 -12.97 19.22 -27.52
CA HIS A 18 -11.55 19.16 -27.15
C HIS A 18 -11.47 19.29 -25.62
N LEU A 19 -11.35 18.17 -24.92
CA LEU A 19 -11.06 18.14 -23.50
C LEU A 19 -9.59 18.56 -23.31
N ASP A 20 -9.43 19.84 -23.04
CA ASP A 20 -8.19 20.42 -22.53
C ASP A 20 -7.96 19.86 -21.11
N SER A 21 -7.08 18.86 -21.01
CA SER A 21 -6.75 18.16 -19.77
C SER A 21 -5.61 18.84 -19.02
N THR A 22 -5.78 20.10 -18.66
CA THR A 22 -5.00 20.75 -17.61
C THR A 22 -5.87 20.89 -16.38
N ASP A 23 -6.01 19.83 -15.62
CA ASP A 23 -6.63 19.84 -14.31
C ASP A 23 -5.62 20.41 -13.29
N PRO A 24 -5.78 21.64 -12.80
CA PRO A 24 -4.85 22.25 -11.86
C PRO A 24 -4.98 21.74 -10.42
N ASP A 25 -5.94 20.86 -10.14
CA ASP A 25 -6.30 20.49 -8.76
C ASP A 25 -5.38 19.38 -8.15
N CYS A 26 -4.61 18.72 -8.97
CA CYS A 26 -3.63 17.74 -8.47
C CYS A 26 -2.37 18.39 -7.85
N ALA A 27 -2.16 19.70 -8.07
CA ALA A 27 -0.95 20.41 -7.64
C ALA A 27 -1.10 21.23 -6.34
N ARG A 28 -2.30 21.29 -5.74
CA ARG A 28 -2.57 22.16 -4.58
C ARG A 28 -3.30 21.48 -3.44
N LYS A 29 -2.66 20.58 -2.73
CA LYS A 29 -3.00 20.31 -1.31
C LYS A 29 -1.75 19.91 -0.54
N GLY A 30 -0.83 20.86 -0.39
CA GLY A 30 0.07 20.87 0.75
C GLY A 30 -0.75 21.33 1.96
N VAL A 31 -0.92 20.44 2.92
CA VAL A 31 -1.59 20.74 4.18
C VAL A 31 -0.72 21.73 4.95
N GLY A 32 -1.17 22.98 5.03
CA GLY A 32 -0.63 23.97 5.95
C GLY A 32 -1.07 23.62 7.37
N THR A 33 -0.12 23.31 8.23
CA THR A 33 -0.34 23.16 9.67
C THR A 33 -0.29 24.53 10.31
N ASP A 34 -1.42 25.01 10.78
CA ASP A 34 -1.50 26.17 11.65
C ASP A 34 -1.33 25.72 13.11
N HIS A 35 -0.38 26.35 13.80
CA HIS A 35 0.00 26.03 15.17
C HIS A 35 -0.94 26.77 16.14
N GLY A 36 -1.76 26.01 16.87
CA GLY A 36 -2.36 26.43 18.13
C GLY A 36 -1.57 25.80 19.27
N THR A 37 -0.89 26.62 20.06
CA THR A 37 -0.22 26.25 21.31
C THR A 37 -1.25 26.05 22.38
N ASP A 38 -1.33 24.85 22.98
CA ASP A 38 -1.82 24.66 24.33
C ASP A 38 -0.96 23.64 25.08
N ASP A 39 -0.39 24.17 26.16
CA ASP A 39 0.50 23.56 27.12
C ASP A 39 -0.29 22.68 28.10
N SER A 40 0.02 21.38 28.14
CA SER A 40 -0.30 20.57 29.34
C SER A 40 0.65 19.37 29.41
N SER A 41 1.55 19.47 30.39
CA SER A 41 2.46 18.46 30.91
C SER A 41 1.79 17.12 31.23
N GLY A 42 2.36 16.02 30.68
CA GLY A 42 1.99 14.65 31.04
C GLY A 42 2.96 13.63 30.49
N ALA A 43 3.86 13.17 31.36
CA ALA A 43 4.65 11.93 31.37
C ALA A 43 5.04 11.31 30.00
N SER A 44 6.26 11.56 29.60
CA SER A 44 7.00 10.82 28.57
C SER A 44 7.32 9.39 29.06
N HIS A 45 6.67 8.39 28.47
CA HIS A 45 7.25 7.05 28.40
C HIS A 45 8.08 6.99 27.12
N ASP A 46 9.36 7.32 27.25
CA ASP A 46 10.36 7.08 26.22
C ASP A 46 10.64 5.57 26.14
N ALA A 47 9.86 4.87 25.32
CA ALA A 47 10.33 3.60 24.75
C ALA A 47 11.34 3.95 23.64
N PRO A 48 12.51 3.28 23.55
CA PRO A 48 13.47 3.58 22.51
C PRO A 48 12.82 3.33 21.14
N ALA A 49 12.67 4.40 20.37
CA ALA A 49 12.28 4.33 18.97
C ALA A 49 13.29 3.44 18.23
N ALA A 50 12.80 2.53 17.44
CA ALA A 50 13.62 1.70 16.57
C ALA A 50 14.52 2.60 15.72
N GLU A 51 15.82 2.31 15.67
CA GLU A 51 16.82 3.13 14.96
C GLU A 51 16.44 3.29 13.48
N GLY A 52 16.06 4.48 13.08
CA GLY A 52 15.69 4.87 11.71
C GLY A 52 14.18 4.96 11.52
N GLU A 53 13.66 6.18 11.50
CA GLU A 53 12.25 6.39 11.18
C GLU A 53 11.90 5.83 9.79
N ARG A 54 10.67 5.33 9.59
CA ARG A 54 10.14 4.88 8.29
C ARG A 54 10.55 5.80 7.13
N ARG A 55 10.54 7.11 7.36
CA ARG A 55 10.87 8.13 6.34
C ARG A 55 12.26 7.98 5.76
N ASP A 56 13.23 7.56 6.54
CA ASP A 56 14.63 7.37 6.10
C ASP A 56 14.80 6.12 5.22
N ARG A 57 13.85 5.18 5.30
CA ARG A 57 13.83 3.95 4.50
C ARG A 57 13.00 4.07 3.22
N ILE A 58 12.39 5.23 2.96
CA ILE A 58 11.61 5.48 1.74
C ILE A 58 12.50 6.14 0.68
N ALA A 59 12.65 5.47 -0.46
CA ALA A 59 13.26 6.04 -1.64
C ALA A 59 12.21 6.79 -2.47
N VAL A 60 12.41 8.09 -2.62
CA VAL A 60 11.54 8.98 -3.41
C VAL A 60 12.07 9.11 -4.83
N HIS A 61 11.21 8.90 -5.81
CA HIS A 61 11.54 8.95 -7.23
C HIS A 61 10.65 9.97 -7.94
N PRO A 62 11.21 11.09 -8.44
CA PRO A 62 10.42 12.11 -9.11
C PRO A 62 9.77 11.58 -10.40
N ARG A 63 8.57 12.07 -10.67
CA ARG A 63 7.85 11.78 -11.89
C ARG A 63 8.66 12.14 -13.14
N ARG A 64 8.58 11.28 -14.16
CA ARG A 64 9.17 11.54 -15.48
C ARG A 64 8.07 11.67 -16.53
N GLY A 65 7.80 12.90 -17.00
CA GLY A 65 6.87 13.18 -18.10
C GLY A 65 5.53 13.82 -17.66
N PRO A 66 4.56 13.99 -18.58
CA PRO A 66 3.41 14.87 -18.38
C PRO A 66 2.28 14.27 -17.53
N HIS A 67 2.23 12.94 -17.36
CA HIS A 67 1.17 12.27 -16.62
C HIS A 67 1.65 11.85 -15.22
N ASN A 68 0.74 11.42 -14.34
CA ASN A 68 1.05 10.92 -13.01
C ASN A 68 2.05 9.74 -13.03
N SER A 69 2.62 9.42 -11.90
CA SER A 69 3.69 8.42 -11.81
C SER A 69 3.25 7.02 -12.24
N LEU A 70 1.99 6.63 -11.96
CA LEU A 70 1.44 5.33 -12.31
C LEU A 70 1.32 5.13 -13.83
N HIS A 71 1.07 6.18 -14.61
CA HIS A 71 0.85 6.05 -16.06
C HIS A 71 2.03 5.41 -16.81
N ARG A 72 3.22 5.44 -16.22
CA ARG A 72 4.46 4.89 -16.82
C ARG A 72 5.07 3.73 -16.05
N TRP A 73 4.31 3.04 -15.22
CA TRP A 73 4.78 1.92 -14.39
C TRP A 73 5.55 0.86 -15.22
N TYR A 74 5.15 0.61 -16.47
CA TYR A 74 5.78 -0.33 -17.39
C TYR A 74 7.22 0.02 -17.79
N ARG A 75 7.66 1.26 -17.51
CA ARG A 75 9.05 1.70 -17.66
C ARG A 75 9.86 1.59 -16.37
N ILE A 76 9.16 1.48 -15.27
CA ILE A 76 9.76 1.36 -13.92
C ILE A 76 9.98 -0.11 -13.58
N ARG A 77 9.01 -0.96 -13.90
CA ARG A 77 9.09 -2.41 -13.72
C ARG A 77 8.75 -3.14 -15.02
N ASN A 78 9.40 -4.29 -15.23
CA ASN A 78 9.12 -5.12 -16.39
C ASN A 78 7.67 -5.64 -16.36
N PRO A 79 6.81 -5.32 -17.36
CA PRO A 79 5.41 -5.70 -17.38
C PRO A 79 5.17 -7.21 -17.28
N VAL A 80 6.04 -8.01 -17.91
CA VAL A 80 5.92 -9.47 -17.86
C VAL A 80 6.14 -9.98 -16.43
N ARG A 81 7.13 -9.38 -15.72
CA ARG A 81 7.37 -9.72 -14.32
C ARG A 81 6.17 -9.38 -13.44
N VAL A 82 5.59 -8.20 -13.62
CA VAL A 82 4.40 -7.75 -12.89
C VAL A 82 3.20 -8.65 -13.17
N ALA A 83 2.99 -9.05 -14.43
CA ALA A 83 1.92 -9.99 -14.79
C ALA A 83 2.11 -11.37 -14.14
N ILE A 84 3.34 -11.89 -14.11
CA ILE A 84 3.65 -13.16 -13.42
C ILE A 84 3.42 -13.01 -11.91
N ASN A 85 3.92 -11.94 -11.29
CA ASN A 85 3.70 -11.68 -9.87
C ASN A 85 2.20 -11.68 -9.56
N TYR A 86 1.42 -10.93 -10.35
CA TYR A 86 -0.02 -10.82 -10.17
C TYR A 86 -0.73 -12.17 -10.28
N ALA A 87 -0.41 -12.97 -11.31
CA ALA A 87 -1.00 -14.30 -11.50
C ALA A 87 -0.69 -15.25 -10.33
N VAL A 88 0.55 -15.23 -9.83
CA VAL A 88 0.96 -16.05 -8.67
C VAL A 88 0.26 -15.57 -7.40
N ILE A 89 0.17 -14.26 -7.17
CA ILE A 89 -0.52 -13.68 -6.02
C ILE A 89 -2.01 -14.05 -6.05
N LEU A 90 -2.69 -13.96 -7.20
CA LEU A 90 -4.09 -14.37 -7.35
C LEU A 90 -4.29 -15.85 -6.97
N LEU A 91 -3.38 -16.74 -7.42
CA LEU A 91 -3.42 -18.13 -7.03
C LEU A 91 -3.24 -18.31 -5.51
N CYS A 92 -2.33 -17.55 -4.91
CA CYS A 92 -2.09 -17.59 -3.47
C CYS A 92 -3.28 -17.04 -2.66
N ARG A 93 -3.98 -16.01 -3.15
CA ARG A 93 -5.12 -15.41 -2.45
C ARG A 93 -6.22 -16.43 -2.17
N VAL A 94 -6.54 -17.28 -3.13
CA VAL A 94 -7.61 -18.29 -3.01
C VAL A 94 -7.10 -19.64 -2.46
N SER A 95 -5.81 -19.85 -2.38
CA SER A 95 -5.24 -21.13 -1.90
C SER A 95 -5.25 -21.21 -0.36
N PRO A 96 -5.79 -22.28 0.24
CA PRO A 96 -5.71 -22.50 1.68
C PRO A 96 -4.36 -23.08 2.12
N SER A 97 -3.50 -23.51 1.18
CA SER A 97 -2.24 -24.19 1.50
C SER A 97 -1.13 -23.21 1.86
N LEU A 98 -0.81 -23.10 3.16
CA LEU A 98 0.28 -22.26 3.67
C LEU A 98 1.65 -22.66 3.10
N ARG A 99 1.89 -23.98 2.89
CA ARG A 99 3.13 -24.46 2.29
C ARG A 99 3.30 -24.03 0.85
N LEU A 100 2.21 -24.08 0.07
CA LEU A 100 2.20 -23.63 -1.33
C LEU A 100 2.43 -22.12 -1.40
N LYS A 101 1.70 -21.33 -0.59
CA LYS A 101 1.86 -19.86 -0.53
C LYS A 101 3.32 -19.50 -0.23
N ARG A 102 3.93 -20.09 0.82
CA ARG A 102 5.33 -19.85 1.16
C ARG A 102 6.29 -20.14 0.01
N ALA A 103 6.12 -21.29 -0.65
CA ALA A 103 6.97 -21.68 -1.76
C ALA A 103 6.85 -20.72 -2.96
N LEU A 104 5.62 -20.29 -3.28
CA LEU A 104 5.36 -19.38 -4.38
C LEU A 104 5.84 -17.96 -4.08
N PHE A 105 5.59 -17.44 -2.89
CA PHE A 105 6.05 -16.11 -2.47
C PHE A 105 7.58 -16.01 -2.47
N ARG A 106 8.28 -17.03 -2.00
CA ARG A 106 9.75 -17.10 -2.11
C ARG A 106 10.24 -17.07 -3.56
N ARG A 107 9.49 -17.68 -4.51
CA ARG A 107 9.84 -17.61 -5.95
C ARG A 107 9.60 -16.23 -6.55
N LEU A 108 8.71 -15.44 -5.98
CA LEU A 108 8.54 -14.04 -6.35
C LEU A 108 9.67 -13.14 -5.84
N GLY A 109 10.53 -13.65 -4.96
CA GLY A 109 11.66 -12.94 -4.38
C GLY A 109 11.43 -12.48 -2.93
N MET A 110 10.28 -12.77 -2.33
CA MET A 110 10.02 -12.45 -0.93
C MET A 110 10.90 -13.30 0.00
N THR A 111 11.34 -12.71 1.11
CA THR A 111 11.87 -13.46 2.23
C THR A 111 10.71 -13.89 3.13
N VAL A 112 10.50 -15.20 3.26
CA VAL A 112 9.40 -15.75 4.09
C VAL A 112 9.94 -16.83 4.99
N GLY A 113 9.81 -16.64 6.29
CA GLY A 113 10.28 -17.53 7.33
C GLY A 113 9.55 -18.87 7.41
N SER A 114 9.92 -19.66 8.40
CA SER A 114 9.22 -20.89 8.78
C SER A 114 7.98 -20.54 9.61
N GLY A 115 6.98 -21.41 9.64
CA GLY A 115 5.78 -21.18 10.45
C GLY A 115 4.85 -20.05 9.99
N VAL A 116 5.26 -19.19 9.06
CA VAL A 116 4.46 -18.04 8.60
C VAL A 116 3.09 -18.48 8.08
N ALA A 117 2.04 -17.90 8.64
CA ALA A 117 0.66 -18.11 8.25
C ALA A 117 0.12 -16.94 7.40
N TRP A 118 -0.20 -17.22 6.14
CA TRP A 118 -0.82 -16.25 5.23
C TRP A 118 -2.33 -16.53 5.12
N GLY A 119 -3.16 -15.59 5.55
CA GLY A 119 -4.61 -15.63 5.41
C GLY A 119 -5.05 -15.72 3.95
N LEU A 120 -6.29 -16.15 3.73
CA LEU A 120 -6.91 -16.04 2.42
C LEU A 120 -7.08 -14.56 2.05
N GLU A 121 -7.15 -14.26 0.77
CA GLU A 121 -7.28 -12.93 0.19
C GLU A 121 -6.15 -11.95 0.52
N SER A 122 -5.19 -12.29 1.41
CA SER A 122 -4.06 -11.41 1.69
C SER A 122 -3.24 -11.10 0.44
N THR A 123 -2.88 -9.82 0.27
CA THR A 123 -2.28 -9.30 -0.96
C THR A 123 -0.93 -8.65 -0.68
N PRO A 124 0.21 -9.33 -0.97
CA PRO A 124 1.51 -8.68 -1.00
C PRO A 124 1.66 -7.80 -2.23
N ASP A 125 2.64 -6.89 -2.19
CA ASP A 125 2.94 -5.98 -3.29
C ASP A 125 3.17 -6.72 -4.62
N VAL A 126 2.46 -6.29 -5.67
CA VAL A 126 2.51 -6.89 -7.01
C VAL A 126 3.75 -6.45 -7.77
N PHE A 127 4.19 -5.20 -7.58
CA PHE A 127 5.32 -4.61 -8.31
C PHE A 127 6.66 -4.98 -7.68
N TRP A 128 6.75 -4.94 -6.35
CA TRP A 128 7.98 -5.19 -5.60
C TRP A 128 7.80 -6.22 -4.48
N PRO A 129 7.34 -7.45 -4.79
CA PRO A 129 7.25 -8.50 -3.76
C PRO A 129 8.62 -8.83 -3.17
N ASP A 130 9.68 -8.64 -3.93
CA ASP A 130 11.09 -8.83 -3.53
C ASP A 130 11.57 -7.89 -2.42
N ARG A 131 10.75 -6.90 -2.01
CA ARG A 131 11.01 -5.98 -0.89
C ARG A 131 10.26 -6.34 0.39
N ILE A 132 9.58 -7.47 0.41
CA ILE A 132 8.85 -7.95 1.59
C ILE A 132 9.66 -9.00 2.31
N THR A 133 9.88 -8.79 3.60
CA THR A 133 10.43 -9.77 4.53
C THR A 133 9.40 -10.07 5.60
N VAL A 134 9.09 -11.36 5.76
CA VAL A 134 8.23 -11.86 6.83
C VAL A 134 9.02 -12.94 7.56
N GLU A 135 9.34 -12.70 8.82
CA GLU A 135 10.15 -13.60 9.63
C GLU A 135 9.33 -14.77 10.19
N ASP A 136 9.96 -15.64 10.97
CA ASP A 136 9.39 -16.89 11.46
C ASP A 136 8.10 -16.65 12.27
N ASP A 137 7.15 -17.57 12.17
CA ASP A 137 5.92 -17.64 12.95
C ASP A 137 5.00 -16.39 12.91
N ALA A 138 5.27 -15.46 11.99
CA ALA A 138 4.39 -14.30 11.78
C ALA A 138 3.04 -14.69 11.15
N ILE A 139 2.00 -13.93 11.44
CA ILE A 139 0.64 -14.13 10.94
C ILE A 139 0.22 -12.94 10.09
N ILE A 140 -0.15 -13.21 8.84
CA ILE A 140 -0.77 -12.22 7.95
C ILE A 140 -2.25 -12.56 7.83
N GLY A 141 -3.10 -11.68 8.32
CA GLY A 141 -4.55 -11.87 8.40
C GLY A 141 -5.26 -11.96 7.05
N TYR A 142 -6.52 -12.36 7.10
CA TYR A 142 -7.40 -12.36 5.93
C TYR A 142 -7.46 -10.96 5.30
N ASP A 143 -7.34 -10.86 3.97
CA ASP A 143 -7.43 -9.63 3.18
C ASP A 143 -6.45 -8.51 3.62
N ALA A 144 -5.41 -8.84 4.38
CA ALA A 144 -4.37 -7.88 4.72
C ALA A 144 -3.54 -7.52 3.49
N THR A 145 -3.17 -6.24 3.35
CA THR A 145 -2.42 -5.72 2.21
C THR A 145 -1.06 -5.19 2.66
N ILE A 146 0.02 -5.63 2.00
CA ILE A 146 1.38 -5.18 2.28
C ILE A 146 1.91 -4.48 1.03
N LEU A 147 2.19 -3.18 1.12
CA LEU A 147 2.66 -2.35 0.04
C LEU A 147 4.14 -1.98 0.23
N CYS A 148 4.93 -2.11 -0.82
CA CYS A 148 6.31 -1.64 -0.89
C CYS A 148 6.46 -0.44 -1.81
N HIS A 149 5.36 0.12 -2.30
CA HIS A 149 5.35 1.31 -3.17
C HIS A 149 4.08 2.14 -2.99
N GLU A 150 4.22 3.43 -3.34
CA GLU A 150 3.12 4.38 -3.49
C GLU A 150 3.31 5.16 -4.79
N PHE A 151 2.29 5.19 -5.66
CA PHE A 151 2.28 6.05 -6.83
C PHE A 151 1.50 7.34 -6.53
N LEU A 152 2.17 8.49 -6.61
CA LEU A 152 1.61 9.81 -6.40
C LEU A 152 1.52 10.59 -7.72
N CYS A 153 0.94 11.77 -7.70
CA CYS A 153 0.79 12.59 -8.92
C CYS A 153 2.13 13.02 -9.53
N ASP A 154 3.09 13.35 -8.69
CA ASP A 154 4.38 13.96 -9.05
C ASP A 154 5.59 13.08 -8.78
N GLU A 155 5.43 12.02 -8.00
CA GLU A 155 6.49 11.10 -7.62
C GLU A 155 5.96 9.68 -7.42
N TYR A 156 6.85 8.70 -7.29
CA TYR A 156 6.54 7.42 -6.67
C TYR A 156 7.55 7.12 -5.58
N ARG A 157 7.10 6.39 -4.58
CA ARG A 157 7.90 6.03 -3.41
C ARG A 157 8.04 4.53 -3.34
N THR A 158 9.18 4.07 -2.85
CA THR A 158 9.41 2.65 -2.58
C THR A 158 10.10 2.48 -1.24
N GLY A 159 9.74 1.44 -0.50
CA GLY A 159 10.36 1.10 0.79
C GLY A 159 10.22 -0.39 1.07
N ASP A 160 11.19 -0.94 1.77
CA ASP A 160 11.15 -2.33 2.20
C ASP A 160 10.19 -2.46 3.38
N VAL A 161 9.42 -3.55 3.42
CA VAL A 161 8.55 -3.86 4.56
C VAL A 161 9.09 -5.09 5.27
N VAL A 162 9.25 -4.96 6.59
CA VAL A 162 9.74 -6.04 7.44
C VAL A 162 8.69 -6.35 8.50
N ILE A 163 8.26 -7.60 8.54
CA ILE A 163 7.38 -8.13 9.59
C ILE A 163 8.19 -9.14 10.39
N ARG A 164 8.51 -8.77 11.63
CA ARG A 164 9.40 -9.52 12.50
C ARG A 164 8.74 -10.79 13.04
N GLU A 165 9.57 -11.62 13.67
CA GLU A 165 9.18 -12.91 14.25
C GLU A 165 7.94 -12.78 15.14
N GLY A 166 6.97 -13.68 14.99
CA GLY A 166 5.77 -13.75 15.80
C GLY A 166 4.81 -12.57 15.68
N ALA A 167 5.09 -11.58 14.84
CA ALA A 167 4.20 -10.43 14.65
C ALA A 167 2.89 -10.83 13.97
N MET A 168 1.80 -10.13 14.29
CA MET A 168 0.46 -10.39 13.77
C MET A 168 -0.09 -9.17 13.04
N ILE A 169 -0.40 -9.33 11.77
CA ILE A 169 -1.13 -8.34 10.98
C ILE A 169 -2.60 -8.76 10.93
N GLY A 170 -3.48 -7.94 11.48
CA GLY A 170 -4.93 -8.20 11.54
C GLY A 170 -5.60 -8.24 10.18
N ALA A 171 -6.79 -8.82 10.12
CA ALA A 171 -7.57 -8.92 8.89
C ALA A 171 -7.88 -7.52 8.31
N GLY A 172 -7.72 -7.35 6.99
CA GLY A 172 -7.98 -6.10 6.29
C GLY A 172 -7.02 -4.95 6.61
N ALA A 173 -5.99 -5.18 7.42
CA ALA A 173 -5.00 -4.14 7.72
C ALA A 173 -4.13 -3.84 6.49
N VAL A 174 -3.71 -2.58 6.37
CA VAL A 174 -2.84 -2.11 5.30
C VAL A 174 -1.51 -1.66 5.90
N VAL A 175 -0.40 -2.23 5.41
CA VAL A 175 0.96 -1.85 5.81
C VAL A 175 1.60 -1.08 4.66
N LEU A 176 2.05 0.15 4.94
CA LEU A 176 2.64 1.04 3.94
C LEU A 176 4.14 0.78 3.72
N PRO A 177 4.72 1.28 2.60
CA PRO A 177 6.14 1.11 2.29
C PRO A 177 7.05 1.66 3.40
N GLY A 178 8.14 0.97 3.63
CA GLY A 178 9.16 1.38 4.59
C GLY A 178 8.85 1.02 6.06
N VAL A 179 7.71 0.42 6.35
CA VAL A 179 7.29 0.06 7.70
C VAL A 179 8.00 -1.19 8.19
N GLU A 180 8.43 -1.16 9.44
CA GLU A 180 8.87 -2.31 10.21
C GLU A 180 7.87 -2.60 11.35
N VAL A 181 7.33 -3.82 11.36
CA VAL A 181 6.47 -4.32 12.45
C VAL A 181 7.33 -5.20 13.34
N GLY A 182 7.54 -4.75 14.58
CA GLY A 182 8.44 -5.37 15.55
C GLY A 182 8.04 -6.78 15.97
N GLU A 183 8.98 -7.49 16.60
CA GLU A 183 8.81 -8.85 17.11
C GLU A 183 7.58 -8.93 18.04
N GLY A 184 6.72 -9.91 17.83
CA GLY A 184 5.52 -10.11 18.65
C GLY A 184 4.50 -8.98 18.64
N ALA A 185 4.70 -7.93 17.82
CA ALA A 185 3.77 -6.83 17.71
C ALA A 185 2.44 -7.25 17.06
N ARG A 186 1.37 -6.52 17.39
CA ARG A 186 0.02 -6.83 16.93
C ARG A 186 -0.61 -5.62 16.24
N VAL A 187 -1.00 -5.79 15.00
CA VAL A 187 -1.79 -4.81 14.25
C VAL A 187 -3.24 -5.27 14.27
N ALA A 188 -4.13 -4.45 14.79
CA ALA A 188 -5.56 -4.74 14.83
C ALA A 188 -6.16 -4.79 13.41
N ALA A 189 -7.31 -5.45 13.28
CA ALA A 189 -8.01 -5.55 12.00
C ALA A 189 -8.39 -4.16 11.45
N ASN A 190 -8.35 -3.99 10.12
CA ASN A 190 -8.69 -2.77 9.39
C ASN A 190 -7.85 -1.53 9.79
N SER A 191 -6.66 -1.73 10.32
CA SER A 191 -5.74 -0.63 10.66
C SER A 191 -4.87 -0.22 9.45
N LEU A 192 -4.50 1.05 9.41
CA LEU A 192 -3.51 1.59 8.47
C LEU A 192 -2.19 1.82 9.20
N VAL A 193 -1.18 1.01 8.89
CA VAL A 193 0.15 1.10 9.50
C VAL A 193 1.03 1.95 8.60
N ASP A 194 1.26 3.18 9.00
CA ASP A 194 2.06 4.19 8.30
C ASP A 194 3.33 4.60 9.05
N GLU A 195 3.55 4.03 10.25
CA GLU A 195 4.75 4.18 11.07
C GLU A 195 5.22 2.81 11.59
N ASP A 196 6.44 2.74 12.09
CA ASP A 196 6.97 1.53 12.68
C ASP A 196 6.21 1.13 13.95
N VAL A 197 6.05 -0.17 14.13
CA VAL A 197 5.42 -0.72 15.32
C VAL A 197 6.48 -1.34 16.21
N SER A 198 6.60 -0.82 17.44
CA SER A 198 7.55 -1.34 18.42
C SER A 198 7.29 -2.82 18.76
N PRO A 199 8.32 -3.59 19.12
CA PRO A 199 8.14 -4.99 19.55
C PRO A 199 7.11 -5.12 20.67
N HIS A 200 6.32 -6.19 20.62
CA HIS A 200 5.32 -6.56 21.63
C HIS A 200 4.24 -5.50 21.90
N THR A 201 4.05 -4.57 20.96
CA THR A 201 3.07 -3.47 21.05
C THR A 201 1.84 -3.81 20.20
N THR A 202 0.65 -3.42 20.70
CA THR A 202 -0.59 -3.47 19.92
C THR A 202 -0.90 -2.09 19.34
N VAL A 203 -1.21 -2.03 18.04
CA VAL A 203 -1.64 -0.80 17.37
C VAL A 203 -2.98 -1.00 16.67
N ALA A 204 -3.81 0.05 16.62
CA ALA A 204 -5.11 0.05 15.97
C ALA A 204 -5.49 1.41 15.39
N GLY A 205 -6.35 1.40 14.37
CA GLY A 205 -6.94 2.62 13.81
C GLY A 205 -6.40 3.04 12.45
N VAL A 206 -6.83 4.22 11.98
CA VAL A 206 -6.46 4.82 10.69
C VAL A 206 -6.18 6.32 10.90
N PRO A 207 -4.89 6.72 11.00
CA PRO A 207 -3.70 5.88 11.09
C PRO A 207 -3.66 5.02 12.35
N ALA A 208 -2.85 3.96 12.34
CA ALA A 208 -2.70 3.08 13.49
C ALA A 208 -1.89 3.78 14.59
N ALA A 209 -2.42 3.73 15.82
CA ALA A 209 -1.75 4.24 17.01
C ALA A 209 -1.70 3.14 18.08
N VAL A 210 -0.73 3.27 19.00
CA VAL A 210 -0.60 2.35 20.13
C VAL A 210 -1.90 2.34 20.93
N THR A 211 -2.42 1.15 21.16
CA THR A 211 -3.56 0.97 22.05
C THR A 211 -3.03 0.71 23.46
N ASP A 212 -3.55 1.43 24.44
CA ASP A 212 -3.38 1.05 25.83
C ASP A 212 -4.17 -0.25 26.03
N ASP A 213 -3.54 -1.39 25.79
CA ASP A 213 -4.07 -2.66 26.24
C ASP A 213 -4.00 -2.64 27.76
N GLY A 214 -5.07 -2.09 28.37
CA GLY A 214 -5.26 -2.20 29.81
C GLY A 214 -5.10 -3.66 30.17
N ASN A 215 -4.07 -3.94 30.93
CA ASN A 215 -3.76 -5.24 31.48
C ASN A 215 -4.97 -5.74 32.31
N GLU A 216 -5.86 -6.53 31.65
CA GLU A 216 -6.89 -7.31 32.36
C GLU A 216 -6.38 -8.70 32.69
#